data_f0a339f7c12ac7f7b60894f10bb679e3
#
_entry.id   f0a339f7c12ac7f7b60894f10bb679e3
#
_cell.length_a   1.000
_cell.length_b   1.000
_cell.length_c   1.000
_cell.angle_alpha   90.00
_cell.angle_beta   90.00
_cell.angle_gamma   90.00
#
_symmetry.space_group_name_H-M   'P 1'
#
loop_
_entity.id
_entity.type
_entity.pdbx_description
1 polymer ?
#
loop_
_entity_poly.entity_id
_entity_poly.type
_entity_poly.pdbx_seq_one_letter_code
_entity_poly.pdbx_strand_id
1 'polypeptide(L)'
;MKVTAMAREWVWLFRHQPLSVRLLAVAAGLLTAAAAFSAPAEADPADDNFIDALNHAGVEFGEPGNAMAVGQSICPMLAQPGGNVAAVVANVSHRGMSPGMARIFTTIAIQTYCPEEMANIAGGNLHGLPQIPGVPGI
;
A
#
# COMPACT_ATOMS: atom_id res chain seq x y z
N MET A 1 -28.75 -0.63 46.72
CA MET A 1 -29.37 0.70 46.88
C MET A 1 -28.40 1.82 47.22
N LYS A 2 -27.10 1.57 47.32
CA LYS A 2 -26.09 2.63 47.57
C LYS A 2 -25.52 3.28 46.29
N VAL A 3 -25.84 2.78 45.12
CA VAL A 3 -25.32 3.27 43.85
C VAL A 3 -26.03 4.53 43.33
N THR A 4 -27.29 4.74 43.71
CA THR A 4 -28.07 5.87 43.26
C THR A 4 -27.74 7.17 44.00
N ALA A 5 -27.17 7.11 45.21
CA ALA A 5 -26.74 8.28 45.97
C ALA A 5 -25.45 8.89 45.40
N MET A 6 -24.49 8.07 44.95
CA MET A 6 -23.25 8.54 44.34
C MET A 6 -23.45 9.23 42.98
N ALA A 7 -24.44 8.82 42.19
CA ALA A 7 -24.72 9.43 40.90
C ALA A 7 -25.26 10.85 41.02
N ARG A 8 -25.97 11.18 42.12
CA ARG A 8 -26.51 12.53 42.35
C ARG A 8 -25.45 13.53 42.79
N GLU A 9 -24.45 13.07 43.51
CA GLU A 9 -23.33 13.93 43.97
C GLU A 9 -22.45 14.36 42.77
N TRP A 10 -22.22 13.46 41.82
CA TRP A 10 -21.42 13.76 40.63
C TRP A 10 -22.06 14.79 39.69
N VAL A 11 -23.40 14.76 39.56
CA VAL A 11 -24.15 15.74 38.77
C VAL A 11 -24.04 17.14 39.35
N TRP A 12 -23.94 17.24 40.68
CA TRP A 12 -23.84 18.55 41.34
C TRP A 12 -22.46 19.19 41.11
N LEU A 13 -21.40 18.41 41.11
CA LEU A 13 -20.02 18.85 40.80
C LEU A 13 -19.88 19.36 39.34
N PHE A 14 -20.55 18.75 38.40
CA PHE A 14 -20.52 19.19 36.99
C PHE A 14 -21.29 20.51 36.77
N ARG A 15 -22.25 20.82 37.62
CA ARG A 15 -23.10 21.99 37.43
C ARG A 15 -22.42 23.31 37.81
N HIS A 16 -21.38 23.26 38.61
CA HIS A 16 -20.65 24.42 39.09
C HIS A 16 -19.25 24.60 38.46
N GLN A 17 -18.90 23.79 37.50
CA GLN A 17 -17.63 23.95 36.76
C GLN A 17 -17.72 25.13 35.79
N PRO A 18 -16.71 26.03 35.76
CA PRO A 18 -16.67 27.11 34.79
C PRO A 18 -16.62 26.57 33.39
N LEU A 19 -17.25 27.28 32.45
CA LEU A 19 -17.37 26.89 31.01
C LEU A 19 -16.03 26.56 30.39
N SER A 20 -14.95 27.14 30.85
CA SER A 20 -13.58 26.87 30.39
C SER A 20 -13.14 25.43 30.65
N VAL A 21 -13.52 24.84 31.79
CA VAL A 21 -13.18 23.45 32.14
C VAL A 21 -14.00 22.47 31.31
N ARG A 22 -15.24 22.82 30.96
CA ARG A 22 -16.11 22.01 30.09
C ARG A 22 -15.58 21.95 28.66
N LEU A 23 -15.08 23.08 28.14
CA LEU A 23 -14.50 23.16 26.82
C LEU A 23 -13.20 22.36 26.71
N LEU A 24 -12.35 22.39 27.74
CA LEU A 24 -11.13 21.60 27.81
C LEU A 24 -11.40 20.09 27.88
N ALA A 25 -12.43 19.66 28.60
CA ALA A 25 -12.80 18.26 28.69
C ALA A 25 -13.34 17.70 27.34
N VAL A 26 -14.08 18.52 26.57
CA VAL A 26 -14.58 18.16 25.25
C VAL A 26 -13.43 18.11 24.24
N ALA A 27 -12.48 19.05 24.30
CA ALA A 27 -11.32 19.06 23.42
C ALA A 27 -10.41 17.85 23.65
N ALA A 28 -10.18 17.46 24.91
CA ALA A 28 -9.39 16.28 25.26
C ALA A 28 -10.09 14.97 24.81
N GLY A 29 -11.41 14.91 24.90
CA GLY A 29 -12.20 13.76 24.45
C GLY A 29 -12.16 13.56 22.92
N LEU A 30 -12.17 14.64 22.16
CA LEU A 30 -12.07 14.58 20.69
C LEU A 30 -10.67 14.17 20.20
N LEU A 31 -9.61 14.58 20.89
CA LEU A 31 -8.25 14.19 20.57
C LEU A 31 -7.97 12.70 20.85
N THR A 32 -8.56 12.14 21.91
CA THR A 32 -8.42 10.72 22.23
C THR A 32 -9.22 9.83 21.28
N ALA A 33 -10.37 10.28 20.77
CA ALA A 33 -11.14 9.55 19.78
C ALA A 33 -10.42 9.50 18.41
N ALA A 34 -9.73 10.57 18.01
CA ALA A 34 -8.95 10.59 16.77
C ALA A 34 -7.74 9.64 16.82
N ALA A 35 -7.12 9.44 17.99
CA ALA A 35 -6.01 8.50 18.17
C ALA A 35 -6.45 7.02 18.11
N ALA A 36 -7.72 6.72 18.42
CA ALA A 36 -8.26 5.37 18.36
C ALA A 36 -8.58 4.90 16.93
N PHE A 37 -8.67 5.83 15.97
CA PHE A 37 -8.90 5.54 14.55
C PHE A 37 -7.65 5.59 13.69
N SER A 38 -6.49 5.98 14.23
CA SER A 38 -5.22 5.68 13.60
C SER A 38 -4.94 4.19 13.82
N ALA A 39 -5.48 3.35 12.93
CA ALA A 39 -4.95 2.02 12.78
C ALA A 39 -3.43 2.15 12.61
N PRO A 40 -2.58 1.39 13.34
CA PRO A 40 -1.19 1.32 12.98
C PRO A 40 -1.16 0.97 11.50
N ALA A 41 -0.42 1.73 10.70
CA ALA A 41 -0.08 1.31 9.36
C ALA A 41 0.73 0.03 9.55
N GLU A 42 0.05 -1.10 9.60
CA GLU A 42 0.70 -2.40 9.52
C GLU A 42 1.38 -2.40 8.16
N ALA A 43 2.71 -2.47 8.16
CA ALA A 43 3.47 -2.68 6.96
C ALA A 43 2.90 -3.95 6.31
N ASP A 44 2.38 -3.82 5.09
CA ASP A 44 1.84 -4.96 4.36
C ASP A 44 2.97 -6.00 4.22
N PRO A 45 2.77 -7.26 4.63
CA PRO A 45 3.79 -8.29 4.46
C PRO A 45 4.29 -8.42 3.01
N ALA A 46 3.47 -8.06 2.03
CA ALA A 46 3.87 -8.00 0.64
C ALA A 46 4.91 -6.89 0.38
N ASP A 47 4.76 -5.75 1.03
CA ASP A 47 5.71 -4.63 0.91
C ASP A 47 7.07 -4.99 1.49
N ASP A 48 7.10 -5.61 2.66
CA ASP A 48 8.35 -6.08 3.29
C ASP A 48 9.04 -7.13 2.42
N ASN A 49 8.30 -8.11 1.92
CA ASN A 49 8.82 -9.13 1.02
C ASN A 49 9.36 -8.54 -0.29
N PHE A 50 8.70 -7.52 -0.81
CA PHE A 50 9.13 -6.83 -2.02
C PHE A 50 10.49 -6.12 -1.82
N ILE A 51 10.61 -5.34 -0.76
CA ILE A 51 11.86 -4.64 -0.43
C ILE A 51 12.99 -5.61 -0.14
N ASP A 52 12.73 -6.68 0.60
CA ASP A 52 13.70 -7.75 0.85
C ASP A 52 14.18 -8.41 -0.44
N ALA A 53 13.27 -8.75 -1.34
CA ALA A 53 13.60 -9.36 -2.62
C ALA A 53 14.44 -8.42 -3.51
N LEU A 54 14.15 -7.12 -3.54
CA LEU A 54 14.95 -6.13 -4.24
C LEU A 54 16.38 -6.05 -3.68
N ASN A 55 16.52 -6.02 -2.36
CA ASN A 55 17.82 -6.02 -1.70
C ASN A 55 18.63 -7.28 -2.02
N HIS A 56 18.02 -8.45 -1.96
CA HIS A 56 18.68 -9.71 -2.31
C HIS A 56 19.09 -9.78 -3.78
N ALA A 57 18.33 -9.17 -4.67
CA ALA A 57 18.65 -9.10 -6.10
C ALA A 57 19.69 -8.00 -6.43
N GLY A 58 20.09 -7.20 -5.46
CA GLY A 58 21.03 -6.10 -5.65
C GLY A 58 20.45 -4.95 -6.50
N VAL A 59 19.15 -4.76 -6.45
CA VAL A 59 18.47 -3.67 -7.17
C VAL A 59 18.58 -2.39 -6.36
N GLU A 60 19.20 -1.38 -6.94
CA GLU A 60 19.21 -0.02 -6.37
C GLU A 60 17.90 0.69 -6.69
N PHE A 61 17.03 0.84 -5.69
CA PHE A 61 15.69 1.42 -5.86
C PHE A 61 15.48 2.76 -5.16
N GLY A 62 16.51 3.25 -4.44
CA GLY A 62 16.44 4.50 -3.69
C GLY A 62 15.60 4.37 -2.42
N GLU A 63 14.61 5.23 -2.23
CA GLU A 63 13.78 5.23 -1.04
C GLU A 63 12.73 4.10 -1.08
N PRO A 64 12.62 3.27 -0.01
CA PRO A 64 11.69 2.14 0.03
C PRO A 64 10.24 2.51 -0.24
N GLY A 65 9.75 3.62 0.30
CA GLY A 65 8.38 4.08 0.08
C GLY A 65 8.06 4.36 -1.39
N ASN A 66 8.98 4.95 -2.11
CA ASN A 66 8.86 5.20 -3.54
C ASN A 66 8.90 3.89 -4.33
N ALA A 67 9.78 2.97 -3.96
CA ALA A 67 9.88 1.67 -4.59
C ALA A 67 8.58 0.87 -4.45
N MET A 68 8.00 0.83 -3.27
CA MET A 68 6.71 0.18 -3.01
C MET A 68 5.59 0.79 -3.86
N ALA A 69 5.47 2.12 -3.87
CA ALA A 69 4.46 2.81 -4.68
C ALA A 69 4.59 2.51 -6.18
N VAL A 70 5.82 2.46 -6.70
CA VAL A 70 6.09 2.06 -8.09
C VAL A 70 5.75 0.59 -8.30
N GLY A 71 6.17 -0.30 -7.41
CA GLY A 71 5.89 -1.74 -7.48
C GLY A 71 4.39 -2.04 -7.51
N GLN A 72 3.63 -1.46 -6.61
CA GLN A 72 2.17 -1.60 -6.55
C GLN A 72 1.47 -1.07 -7.81
N SER A 73 2.03 -0.05 -8.47
CA SER A 73 1.46 0.52 -9.69
C SER A 73 1.61 -0.38 -10.93
N ILE A 74 2.47 -1.39 -10.87
CA ILE A 74 2.77 -2.27 -12.00
C ILE A 74 1.57 -3.14 -12.39
N CYS A 75 0.88 -3.73 -11.42
CA CYS A 75 -0.28 -4.58 -11.67
C CYS A 75 -1.40 -3.85 -12.42
N PRO A 76 -1.87 -2.66 -11.99
CA PRO A 76 -2.86 -1.91 -12.76
C PRO A 76 -2.36 -1.46 -14.13
N MET A 77 -1.05 -1.20 -14.31
CA MET A 77 -0.50 -0.90 -15.64
C MET A 77 -0.57 -2.10 -16.58
N LEU A 78 -0.33 -3.30 -16.08
CA LEU A 78 -0.47 -4.53 -16.87
C LEU A 78 -1.92 -4.85 -17.21
N ALA A 79 -2.85 -4.56 -16.31
CA ALA A 79 -4.28 -4.81 -16.50
C ALA A 79 -4.95 -3.85 -17.49
N GLN A 80 -4.31 -2.75 -17.86
CA GLN A 80 -4.85 -1.81 -18.84
C GLN A 80 -4.87 -2.41 -20.26
N PRO A 81 -5.85 -2.03 -21.10
CA PRO A 81 -5.84 -2.42 -22.51
C PRO A 81 -4.53 -1.99 -23.19
N GLY A 82 -3.79 -2.92 -23.77
CA GLY A 82 -2.46 -2.68 -24.34
C GLY A 82 -1.32 -2.69 -23.33
N GLY A 83 -1.60 -2.94 -22.05
CA GLY A 83 -0.59 -3.10 -21.01
C GLY A 83 0.32 -4.31 -21.33
N ASN A 84 1.64 -4.09 -21.27
CA ASN A 84 2.61 -5.16 -21.49
C ASN A 84 3.86 -4.92 -20.65
N VAL A 85 4.58 -6.00 -20.36
CA VAL A 85 5.77 -5.97 -19.50
C VAL A 85 6.85 -5.03 -20.05
N ALA A 86 7.04 -4.98 -21.36
CA ALA A 86 8.05 -4.11 -21.96
C ALA A 86 7.76 -2.63 -21.72
N ALA A 87 6.50 -2.21 -21.84
CA ALA A 87 6.08 -0.83 -21.54
C ALA A 87 6.26 -0.50 -20.06
N VAL A 88 5.95 -1.44 -19.16
CA VAL A 88 6.17 -1.28 -17.72
C VAL A 88 7.66 -1.13 -17.41
N VAL A 89 8.51 -2.00 -17.94
CA VAL A 89 9.97 -1.91 -17.78
C VAL A 89 10.51 -0.58 -18.29
N ALA A 90 10.04 -0.11 -19.44
CA ALA A 90 10.41 1.20 -19.97
C ALA A 90 10.01 2.34 -19.01
N ASN A 91 8.79 2.30 -18.45
CA ASN A 91 8.33 3.28 -17.48
C ASN A 91 9.20 3.31 -16.21
N VAL A 92 9.55 2.12 -15.68
CA VAL A 92 10.45 2.00 -14.52
C VAL A 92 11.85 2.54 -14.85
N SER A 93 12.37 2.24 -16.05
CA SER A 93 13.67 2.76 -16.49
C SER A 93 13.71 4.29 -16.58
N HIS A 94 12.63 4.91 -17.03
CA HIS A 94 12.52 6.38 -17.11
C HIS A 94 12.59 7.07 -15.75
N ARG A 95 12.43 6.32 -14.65
CA ARG A 95 12.58 6.83 -13.28
C ARG A 95 14.03 6.83 -12.78
N GLY A 96 15.00 6.61 -13.67
CA GLY A 96 16.43 6.65 -13.36
C GLY A 96 17.07 5.29 -13.10
N MET A 97 16.35 4.21 -13.30
CA MET A 97 16.85 2.86 -13.15
C MET A 97 17.41 2.33 -14.49
N SER A 98 18.54 1.62 -14.46
CA SER A 98 19.06 0.98 -15.70
C SER A 98 18.06 -0.05 -16.25
N PRO A 99 18.02 -0.29 -17.58
CA PRO A 99 17.05 -1.24 -18.17
C PRO A 99 17.15 -2.65 -17.60
N GLY A 100 18.34 -3.12 -17.24
CA GLY A 100 18.55 -4.42 -16.61
C GLY A 100 17.93 -4.47 -15.21
N MET A 101 18.18 -3.46 -14.40
CA MET A 101 17.59 -3.32 -13.05
C MET A 101 16.07 -3.18 -13.12
N ALA A 102 15.56 -2.38 -14.07
CA ALA A 102 14.13 -2.19 -14.26
C ALA A 102 13.40 -3.51 -14.60
N ARG A 103 14.02 -4.41 -15.33
CA ARG A 103 13.48 -5.75 -15.59
C ARG A 103 13.38 -6.58 -14.31
N ILE A 104 14.45 -6.61 -13.53
CA ILE A 104 14.50 -7.36 -12.26
C ILE A 104 13.45 -6.78 -11.29
N PHE A 105 13.41 -5.46 -11.14
CA PHE A 105 12.43 -4.75 -10.33
C PHE A 105 11.00 -5.10 -10.74
N THR A 106 10.68 -5.02 -12.03
CA THR A 106 9.36 -5.34 -12.57
C THR A 106 8.98 -6.79 -12.31
N THR A 107 9.91 -7.72 -12.51
CA THR A 107 9.66 -9.14 -12.25
C THR A 107 9.36 -9.41 -10.79
N ILE A 108 10.14 -8.85 -9.86
CA ILE A 108 9.93 -9.00 -8.43
C ILE A 108 8.58 -8.38 -8.03
N ALA A 109 8.24 -7.21 -8.56
CA ALA A 109 6.96 -6.56 -8.29
C ALA A 109 5.77 -7.41 -8.75
N ILE A 110 5.83 -7.99 -9.95
CA ILE A 110 4.78 -8.88 -10.45
C ILE A 110 4.65 -10.12 -9.57
N GLN A 111 5.76 -10.73 -9.18
CA GLN A 111 5.76 -11.91 -8.31
C GLN A 111 5.16 -11.64 -6.94
N THR A 112 5.36 -10.44 -6.43
CA THR A 112 4.93 -10.07 -5.08
C THR A 112 3.50 -9.56 -5.06
N TYR A 113 3.13 -8.68 -5.98
CA TYR A 113 1.84 -7.96 -5.95
C TYR A 113 0.77 -8.55 -6.86
N CYS A 114 1.16 -9.24 -7.95
CA CYS A 114 0.22 -9.85 -8.88
C CYS A 114 0.74 -11.17 -9.47
N PRO A 115 0.93 -12.20 -8.61
CA PRO A 115 1.50 -13.48 -9.03
C PRO A 115 0.69 -14.17 -10.14
N GLU A 116 -0.60 -13.89 -10.25
CA GLU A 116 -1.47 -14.37 -11.34
C GLU A 116 -0.99 -13.89 -12.74
N GLU A 117 -0.41 -12.69 -12.82
CA GLU A 117 0.14 -12.17 -14.07
C GLU A 117 1.40 -12.96 -14.49
N MET A 118 2.16 -13.50 -13.55
CA MET A 118 3.27 -14.40 -13.86
C MET A 118 2.78 -15.67 -14.53
N ALA A 119 1.66 -16.23 -14.10
CA ALA A 119 1.04 -17.40 -14.72
C ALA A 119 0.54 -17.07 -16.14
N ASN A 120 -0.03 -15.89 -16.34
CA ASN A 120 -0.46 -15.41 -17.65
C ASN A 120 0.72 -15.21 -18.60
N ILE A 121 1.82 -14.63 -18.15
CA ILE A 121 3.05 -14.46 -18.91
C ILE A 121 3.64 -15.82 -19.30
N ALA A 122 3.74 -16.74 -18.34
CA ALA A 122 4.27 -18.09 -18.56
C ALA A 122 3.37 -18.92 -19.49
N GLY A 123 2.05 -18.72 -19.42
CA GLY A 123 1.06 -19.37 -20.28
C GLY A 123 0.95 -18.77 -21.69
N GLY A 124 1.73 -17.74 -22.02
CA GLY A 124 1.66 -17.04 -23.30
C GLY A 124 0.43 -16.13 -23.46
N ASN A 125 -0.35 -15.94 -22.39
CA ASN A 125 -1.48 -15.03 -22.35
C ASN A 125 -1.01 -13.60 -22.00
N LEU A 126 -0.17 -13.04 -22.87
CA LEU A 126 0.26 -11.67 -22.75
C LEU A 126 -0.88 -10.78 -23.23
N HIS A 127 -1.69 -10.27 -22.30
CA HIS A 127 -2.67 -9.24 -22.60
C HIS A 127 -1.94 -8.05 -23.25
N GLY A 128 -2.15 -7.85 -24.55
CA GLY A 128 -1.64 -6.71 -25.30
C GLY A 128 -0.41 -6.93 -26.18
N LEU A 129 0.17 -8.13 -26.25
CA LEU A 129 1.05 -8.41 -27.35
C LEU A 129 0.21 -8.79 -28.58
N PRO A 130 0.48 -8.18 -29.76
CA PRO A 130 -0.15 -8.63 -30.99
C PRO A 130 0.19 -10.11 -31.15
N GLN A 131 -0.84 -10.96 -31.18
CA GLN A 131 -0.66 -12.36 -31.52
C GLN A 131 -0.07 -12.39 -32.93
N ILE A 132 1.16 -12.80 -33.06
CA ILE A 132 1.77 -13.02 -34.39
C ILE A 132 1.11 -14.26 -34.95
N PRO A 133 0.32 -14.15 -36.04
CA PRO A 133 -0.33 -15.32 -36.64
C PRO A 133 0.74 -16.31 -37.08
N GLY A 134 0.70 -17.54 -36.56
CA GLY A 134 1.58 -18.62 -36.97
C GLY A 134 2.68 -18.99 -35.97
N VAL A 135 2.81 -18.33 -34.83
CA VAL A 135 3.67 -18.81 -33.74
C VAL A 135 2.79 -19.55 -32.72
N PRO A 136 2.88 -20.91 -32.65
CA PRO A 136 2.19 -21.64 -31.59
C PRO A 136 2.69 -21.12 -30.23
N GLY A 137 1.76 -20.83 -29.32
CA GLY A 137 1.99 -20.16 -28.05
C GLY A 137 3.29 -20.59 -27.38
N ILE A 138 4.19 -19.61 -27.29
CA ILE A 138 5.42 -19.71 -26.50
C ILE A 138 5.04 -19.31 -25.09
#